data_c9f5f2b8cadc8f9fe4f440d908a7f1bd
#
_entry.id   c9f5f2b8cadc8f9fe4f440d908a7f1bd
#
_cell.length_a   1.000
_cell.length_b   1.000
_cell.length_c   1.000
_cell.angle_alpha   90.00
_cell.angle_beta   90.00
_cell.angle_gamma   90.00
#
_symmetry.space_group_name_H-M   'P 1'
#
loop_
_entity.id
_entity.type
_entity.pdbx_description
1 polymer ?
#
loop_
_entity_poly.entity_id
_entity_poly.type
_entity_poly.pdbx_seq_one_letter_code
_entity_poly.pdbx_strand_id
1 'polypeptide(L)'
;MKSRLLSALLVLTLVTGATGALAATKGPRLYILDCGDIRPMDPTLFGLKKEEIAGDGSFVTPCYLVVHRKGTLIWDVGQVPDAQIPGDGTEVVVQDLLKARRKLVPQIEALGYHVSDIDFLAMSHYHLDHTANANLFAGSTWIVQQAEYDAMFGAREFAIRDSSSYDKLKDSKRITLKDADHDVFGDGTVVIKTAPGHTPGHQMLFLRLKNFGPLLLEGDLYHLPEERTLDRVPTFDFDAAMTRATRVKTEAFLKKTGAQMWIQHDPPTNAQLKKAPDYYD
;
A
#
# COMPACT_ATOMS: atom_id res chain seq x y z
N MET A 1 15.09 80.60 -9.14
CA MET A 1 14.13 79.50 -8.85
C MET A 1 14.67 78.21 -9.48
N LYS A 2 15.25 77.31 -8.69
CA LYS A 2 15.85 76.06 -9.18
C LYS A 2 14.93 74.88 -8.77
N SER A 3 14.30 74.28 -9.75
CA SER A 3 13.45 73.06 -9.62
C SER A 3 14.36 71.86 -9.45
N ARG A 4 14.17 71.10 -8.37
CA ARG A 4 14.80 69.81 -8.13
C ARG A 4 13.80 68.69 -8.51
N LEU A 5 14.10 67.96 -9.57
CA LEU A 5 13.42 66.71 -9.90
C LEU A 5 13.96 65.60 -8.98
N LEU A 6 13.08 64.98 -8.18
CA LEU A 6 13.35 63.72 -7.49
C LEU A 6 13.05 62.57 -8.44
N SER A 7 14.09 61.80 -8.80
CA SER A 7 13.94 60.55 -9.48
C SER A 7 13.73 59.41 -8.44
N ALA A 8 12.56 58.84 -8.44
CA ALA A 8 12.27 57.65 -7.64
C ALA A 8 12.78 56.39 -8.38
N LEU A 9 13.74 55.70 -7.78
CA LEU A 9 14.27 54.43 -8.26
C LEU A 9 13.35 53.30 -7.76
N LEU A 10 12.62 52.66 -8.66
CA LEU A 10 11.78 51.50 -8.36
C LEU A 10 12.68 50.23 -8.40
N VAL A 11 12.99 49.69 -7.21
CA VAL A 11 13.73 48.43 -7.08
C VAL A 11 12.72 47.27 -7.22
N LEU A 12 12.77 46.63 -8.37
CA LEU A 12 11.97 45.40 -8.65
C LEU A 12 12.74 44.20 -8.10
N THR A 13 12.34 43.68 -6.93
CA THR A 13 12.87 42.42 -6.39
C THR A 13 12.26 41.26 -7.12
N LEU A 14 13.04 40.61 -8.00
CA LEU A 14 12.70 39.32 -8.56
C LEU A 14 12.79 38.24 -7.45
N VAL A 15 11.66 37.73 -6.99
CA VAL A 15 11.59 36.50 -6.20
C VAL A 15 11.72 35.34 -7.19
N THR A 16 12.92 34.81 -7.34
CA THR A 16 13.15 33.54 -8.05
C THR A 16 12.67 32.41 -7.15
N GLY A 17 11.44 31.94 -7.38
CA GLY A 17 10.97 30.69 -6.82
C GLY A 17 11.84 29.55 -7.33
N ALA A 18 12.68 28.99 -6.47
CA ALA A 18 13.41 27.76 -6.74
C ALA A 18 12.39 26.60 -6.75
N THR A 19 11.85 26.29 -7.93
CA THR A 19 11.23 24.98 -8.18
C THR A 19 12.36 23.96 -8.13
N GLY A 20 12.54 23.31 -6.98
CA GLY A 20 13.46 22.22 -6.84
C GLY A 20 13.01 21.08 -7.78
N ALA A 21 13.63 20.99 -8.96
CA ALA A 21 13.50 19.82 -9.80
C ALA A 21 14.04 18.64 -9.00
N LEU A 22 13.15 17.76 -8.51
CA LEU A 22 13.51 16.48 -7.93
C LEU A 22 14.35 15.73 -8.98
N ALA A 23 15.63 15.54 -8.66
CA ALA A 23 16.55 14.81 -9.54
C ALA A 23 15.95 13.43 -9.86
N ALA A 24 15.73 13.16 -11.15
CA ALA A 24 15.19 11.89 -11.61
C ALA A 24 16.06 10.74 -11.09
N THR A 25 15.57 9.98 -10.12
CA THR A 25 16.25 8.81 -9.58
C THR A 25 16.31 7.71 -10.64
N LYS A 26 17.42 6.97 -10.71
CA LYS A 26 17.58 5.87 -11.68
C LYS A 26 16.75 4.62 -11.34
N GLY A 27 15.98 4.62 -10.25
CA GLY A 27 15.10 3.54 -9.79
C GLY A 27 13.87 4.08 -9.06
N PRO A 28 12.91 3.21 -8.69
CA PRO A 28 11.75 3.60 -7.89
C PRO A 28 12.17 3.98 -6.46
N ARG A 29 11.38 4.87 -5.83
CA ARG A 29 11.41 5.12 -4.39
C ARG A 29 10.16 4.54 -3.76
N LEU A 30 10.33 3.87 -2.64
CA LEU A 30 9.25 3.33 -1.84
C LEU A 30 9.13 4.12 -0.53
N TYR A 31 8.00 4.78 -0.33
CA TYR A 31 7.63 5.44 0.92
C TYR A 31 6.65 4.56 1.68
N ILE A 32 6.83 4.43 3.00
CA ILE A 32 5.91 3.72 3.88
C ILE A 32 5.09 4.76 4.64
N LEU A 33 3.77 4.67 4.51
CA LEU A 33 2.80 5.56 5.13
C LEU A 33 2.11 4.81 6.28
N ASP A 34 1.78 5.54 7.34
CA ASP A 34 1.07 5.01 8.49
C ASP A 34 -0.43 5.01 8.20
N CYS A 35 -1.02 3.83 8.03
CA CYS A 35 -2.45 3.65 7.81
C CYS A 35 -3.17 2.98 8.99
N GLY A 36 -2.47 2.80 10.12
CA GLY A 36 -3.04 2.38 11.39
C GLY A 36 -2.54 1.04 11.92
N ASP A 37 -3.22 0.58 12.97
CA ASP A 37 -2.95 -0.67 13.67
C ASP A 37 -4.26 -1.43 13.88
N ILE A 38 -4.18 -2.77 13.96
CA ILE A 38 -5.29 -3.64 14.35
C ILE A 38 -5.02 -4.13 15.77
N ARG A 39 -6.04 -4.06 16.63
CA ARG A 39 -5.96 -4.59 17.99
C ARG A 39 -5.72 -6.09 17.97
N PRO A 40 -5.22 -6.68 19.08
CA PRO A 40 -4.97 -8.11 19.17
C PRO A 40 -6.14 -8.96 18.67
N MET A 41 -5.85 -9.84 17.74
CA MET A 41 -6.78 -10.82 17.18
C MET A 41 -6.50 -12.20 17.75
N ASP A 42 -7.50 -13.07 17.73
CA ASP A 42 -7.35 -14.46 18.15
C ASP A 42 -6.42 -15.21 17.18
N PRO A 43 -5.27 -15.71 17.61
CA PRO A 43 -4.33 -16.43 16.74
C PRO A 43 -4.93 -17.66 16.07
N THR A 44 -5.98 -18.24 16.64
CA THR A 44 -6.66 -19.42 16.04
C THR A 44 -7.28 -19.10 14.69
N LEU A 45 -7.62 -17.84 14.40
CA LEU A 45 -8.07 -17.38 13.08
C LEU A 45 -6.98 -17.60 12.02
N PHE A 46 -5.71 -17.52 12.41
CA PHE A 46 -4.53 -17.70 11.56
C PHE A 46 -3.98 -19.12 11.61
N GLY A 47 -4.75 -20.07 12.18
CA GLY A 47 -4.35 -21.46 12.35
C GLY A 47 -3.25 -21.68 13.39
N LEU A 48 -2.99 -20.68 14.24
CA LEU A 48 -1.97 -20.66 15.27
C LEU A 48 -2.58 -20.80 16.68
N LYS A 49 -1.80 -21.29 17.63
CA LYS A 49 -2.15 -21.23 19.04
C LYS A 49 -1.53 -20.00 19.67
N LYS A 50 -2.07 -19.56 20.81
CA LYS A 50 -1.57 -18.38 21.51
C LYS A 50 -0.09 -18.52 21.93
N GLU A 51 0.33 -19.70 22.31
CA GLU A 51 1.72 -19.99 22.68
C GLU A 51 2.68 -20.14 21.48
N GLU A 52 2.16 -20.15 20.26
CA GLU A 52 2.95 -20.23 19.02
C GLU A 52 3.30 -18.84 18.44
N ILE A 53 2.71 -17.75 18.93
CA ILE A 53 3.00 -16.39 18.46
C ILE A 53 3.94 -15.66 19.43
N ALA A 54 4.88 -14.89 18.87
CA ALA A 54 5.83 -14.11 19.69
C ALA A 54 5.21 -12.81 20.23
N GLY A 55 4.23 -12.24 19.56
CA GLY A 55 3.56 -10.99 19.91
C GLY A 55 2.25 -11.20 20.68
N ASP A 56 1.49 -10.13 20.81
CA ASP A 56 0.16 -10.14 21.42
C ASP A 56 -0.98 -10.42 20.43
N GLY A 57 -0.66 -10.59 19.15
CA GLY A 57 -1.63 -10.77 18.07
C GLY A 57 -2.15 -9.45 17.47
N SER A 58 -1.55 -8.31 17.80
CA SER A 58 -1.82 -7.04 17.13
C SER A 58 -1.11 -6.96 15.77
N PHE A 59 -1.66 -6.16 14.86
CA PHE A 59 -1.11 -5.94 13.53
C PHE A 59 -0.90 -4.45 13.25
N VAL A 60 -0.07 -4.16 12.27
CA VAL A 60 0.08 -2.84 11.66
C VAL A 60 -0.49 -2.86 10.25
N THR A 61 -0.97 -1.71 9.79
CA THR A 61 -1.50 -1.56 8.43
C THR A 61 -0.75 -0.43 7.71
N PRO A 62 0.39 -0.72 7.08
CA PRO A 62 1.09 0.26 6.26
C PRO A 62 0.43 0.40 4.89
N CYS A 63 0.47 1.63 4.36
CA CYS A 63 0.24 1.91 2.94
C CYS A 63 1.56 2.28 2.29
N TYR A 64 1.65 2.14 0.96
CA TYR A 64 2.91 2.36 0.28
C TYR A 64 2.75 3.27 -0.94
N LEU A 65 3.57 4.32 -1.04
CA LEU A 65 3.67 5.12 -2.24
C LEU A 65 4.97 4.78 -2.97
N VAL A 66 4.83 4.31 -4.21
CA VAL A 66 5.95 4.08 -5.12
C VAL A 66 6.05 5.26 -6.09
N VAL A 67 7.20 5.93 -6.08
CA VAL A 67 7.50 7.02 -7.01
C VAL A 67 8.54 6.55 -8.00
N HIS A 68 8.16 6.48 -9.26
CA HIS A 68 8.99 6.07 -10.38
C HIS A 68 9.16 7.23 -11.38
N ARG A 69 10.22 7.24 -12.19
CA ARG A 69 10.45 8.26 -13.23
C ARG A 69 9.35 8.34 -14.29
N LYS A 70 8.52 7.30 -14.43
CA LYS A 70 7.42 7.21 -15.38
C LYS A 70 6.04 7.39 -14.73
N GLY A 71 5.96 7.69 -13.43
CA GLY A 71 4.71 7.89 -12.73
C GLY A 71 4.73 7.38 -11.29
N THR A 72 3.57 7.29 -10.69
CA THR A 72 3.34 6.95 -9.28
C THR A 72 2.38 5.78 -9.15
N LEU A 73 2.56 4.98 -8.11
CA LEU A 73 1.66 3.89 -7.72
C LEU A 73 1.38 3.98 -6.23
N ILE A 74 0.11 4.03 -5.83
CA ILE A 74 -0.30 3.76 -4.45
C ILE A 74 -0.64 2.27 -4.32
N TRP A 75 -0.06 1.63 -3.29
CA TRP A 75 -0.28 0.23 -2.95
C TRP A 75 -0.90 0.12 -1.58
N ASP A 76 -2.08 -0.48 -1.48
CA ASP A 76 -2.99 -0.51 -0.35
C ASP A 76 -3.32 0.88 0.21
N VAL A 77 -4.52 1.07 0.70
CA VAL A 77 -5.03 2.40 1.04
C VAL A 77 -5.71 2.44 2.42
N GLY A 78 -5.26 1.55 3.30
CA GLY A 78 -5.54 1.57 4.73
C GLY A 78 -6.87 0.99 5.14
N GLN A 79 -7.13 1.08 6.45
CA GLN A 79 -8.21 0.39 7.15
C GLN A 79 -9.31 1.31 7.69
N VAL A 80 -9.01 2.60 7.85
CA VAL A 80 -9.98 3.61 8.30
C VAL A 80 -10.06 4.72 7.25
N PRO A 81 -11.26 5.06 6.76
CA PRO A 81 -11.42 6.17 5.83
C PRO A 81 -10.90 7.49 6.43
N ASP A 82 -10.18 8.28 5.64
CA ASP A 82 -9.64 9.59 6.06
C ASP A 82 -10.72 10.52 6.62
N ALA A 83 -11.97 10.40 6.13
CA ALA A 83 -13.10 11.17 6.62
C ALA A 83 -13.46 10.89 8.08
N GLN A 84 -13.11 9.72 8.61
CA GLN A 84 -13.38 9.32 9.98
C GLN A 84 -12.24 9.66 10.95
N ILE A 85 -11.08 10.07 10.44
CA ILE A 85 -9.91 10.41 11.25
C ILE A 85 -9.92 11.93 11.51
N PRO A 86 -9.85 12.44 12.77
CA PRO A 86 -9.93 13.87 13.06
C PRO A 86 -8.84 14.71 12.40
N GLY A 87 -7.60 14.19 12.33
CA GLY A 87 -6.46 14.90 11.71
C GLY A 87 -5.64 15.75 12.69
N ASP A 88 -6.01 15.78 13.96
CA ASP A 88 -5.27 16.43 15.07
C ASP A 88 -4.34 15.45 15.80
N GLY A 89 -4.22 14.21 15.31
CA GLY A 89 -3.44 13.15 15.94
C GLY A 89 -4.21 12.31 16.95
N THR A 90 -5.48 12.64 17.22
CA THR A 90 -6.35 11.83 18.07
C THR A 90 -6.60 10.47 17.41
N GLU A 91 -6.40 9.40 18.18
CA GLU A 91 -6.69 8.04 17.73
C GLU A 91 -8.18 7.82 17.60
N VAL A 92 -8.59 7.22 16.50
CA VAL A 92 -9.93 6.66 16.34
C VAL A 92 -9.87 5.15 16.40
N VAL A 93 -10.92 4.53 16.90
CA VAL A 93 -11.11 3.08 16.92
C VAL A 93 -12.43 2.78 16.25
N VAL A 94 -12.37 1.99 15.19
CA VAL A 94 -13.53 1.59 14.39
C VAL A 94 -13.80 0.11 14.62
N GLN A 95 -15.07 -0.26 14.84
CA GLN A 95 -15.49 -1.65 15.09
C GLN A 95 -14.77 -2.31 16.28
N ASP A 96 -14.33 -1.54 17.29
CA ASP A 96 -13.53 -1.98 18.43
C ASP A 96 -12.22 -2.71 18.06
N LEU A 97 -11.79 -2.60 16.83
CA LEU A 97 -10.66 -3.37 16.25
C LEU A 97 -9.64 -2.49 15.54
N LEU A 98 -10.08 -1.66 14.61
CA LEU A 98 -9.23 -0.91 13.70
C LEU A 98 -8.87 0.46 14.29
N LYS A 99 -7.58 0.77 14.39
CA LYS A 99 -7.07 1.98 15.01
C LYS A 99 -6.35 2.83 13.97
N ALA A 100 -6.61 4.13 13.94
CA ALA A 100 -5.87 5.06 13.11
C ALA A 100 -5.71 6.42 13.80
N ARG A 101 -4.60 7.12 13.50
CA ARG A 101 -4.31 8.48 13.98
C ARG A 101 -4.00 9.43 12.86
N ARG A 102 -3.60 8.92 11.71
CA ARG A 102 -3.09 9.70 10.58
C ARG A 102 -3.92 9.43 9.34
N LYS A 103 -4.36 10.49 8.70
CA LYS A 103 -4.99 10.42 7.37
C LYS A 103 -3.97 10.02 6.33
N LEU A 104 -4.37 9.25 5.33
CA LEU A 104 -3.51 8.83 4.23
C LEU A 104 -3.16 10.01 3.32
N VAL A 105 -4.16 10.78 2.87
CA VAL A 105 -3.96 11.88 1.90
C VAL A 105 -2.99 12.94 2.41
N PRO A 106 -3.10 13.48 3.63
CA PRO A 106 -2.12 14.44 4.15
C PRO A 106 -0.68 13.91 4.22
N GLN A 107 -0.47 12.61 4.39
CA GLN A 107 0.88 12.04 4.35
C GLN A 107 1.45 12.05 2.91
N ILE A 108 0.61 11.78 1.92
CA ILE A 108 0.98 11.88 0.49
C ILE A 108 1.28 13.35 0.13
N GLU A 109 0.46 14.29 0.60
CA GLU A 109 0.65 15.73 0.37
C GLU A 109 1.93 16.26 1.01
N ALA A 110 2.29 15.76 2.19
CA ALA A 110 3.56 16.11 2.85
C ALA A 110 4.79 15.66 2.06
N LEU A 111 4.66 14.69 1.15
CA LEU A 111 5.69 14.27 0.21
C LEU A 111 5.70 15.08 -1.09
N GLY A 112 4.78 16.06 -1.23
CA GLY A 112 4.65 16.91 -2.41
C GLY A 112 3.82 16.31 -3.55
N TYR A 113 2.97 15.32 -3.27
CA TYR A 113 2.05 14.71 -4.23
C TYR A 113 0.60 14.95 -3.81
N HIS A 114 -0.28 15.16 -4.78
CA HIS A 114 -1.73 15.17 -4.57
C HIS A 114 -2.34 13.85 -5.03
N VAL A 115 -3.57 13.56 -4.62
CA VAL A 115 -4.30 12.38 -5.10
C VAL A 115 -4.38 12.35 -6.64
N SER A 116 -4.51 13.52 -7.28
CA SER A 116 -4.51 13.65 -8.75
C SER A 116 -3.19 13.29 -9.42
N ASP A 117 -2.08 13.24 -8.68
CA ASP A 117 -0.75 12.89 -9.18
C ASP A 117 -0.48 11.38 -9.07
N ILE A 118 -1.45 10.62 -8.59
CA ILE A 118 -1.35 9.16 -8.47
C ILE A 118 -1.86 8.53 -9.77
N ASP A 119 -0.93 8.05 -10.59
CA ASP A 119 -1.23 7.46 -11.91
C ASP A 119 -1.90 6.08 -11.77
N PHE A 120 -1.43 5.27 -10.82
CA PHE A 120 -1.90 3.91 -10.60
C PHE A 120 -2.34 3.68 -9.17
N LEU A 121 -3.45 2.96 -9.02
CA LEU A 121 -3.89 2.34 -7.78
C LEU A 121 -3.73 0.83 -7.93
N ALA A 122 -3.17 0.16 -6.94
CA ALA A 122 -3.34 -1.28 -6.77
C ALA A 122 -3.49 -1.59 -5.28
N MET A 123 -4.28 -2.60 -4.99
CA MET A 123 -4.46 -3.14 -3.64
C MET A 123 -4.08 -4.60 -3.69
N SER A 124 -3.50 -5.11 -2.60
CA SER A 124 -3.18 -6.53 -2.50
C SER A 124 -4.45 -7.38 -2.66
N HIS A 125 -5.55 -6.95 -2.03
CA HIS A 125 -6.84 -7.63 -2.10
C HIS A 125 -7.99 -6.73 -1.58
N TYR A 126 -9.22 -7.28 -1.49
CA TYR A 126 -10.45 -6.51 -1.18
C TYR A 126 -10.75 -6.36 0.32
N HIS A 127 -10.00 -6.91 1.25
CA HIS A 127 -10.32 -6.78 2.67
C HIS A 127 -10.29 -5.32 3.11
N LEU A 128 -11.10 -5.02 4.13
CA LEU A 128 -11.41 -3.65 4.53
C LEU A 128 -10.19 -2.85 5.02
N ASP A 129 -9.18 -3.54 5.53
CA ASP A 129 -7.92 -2.94 6.02
C ASP A 129 -6.92 -2.60 4.91
N HIS A 130 -7.21 -2.97 3.67
CA HIS A 130 -6.45 -2.59 2.47
C HIS A 130 -7.19 -1.59 1.57
N THR A 131 -8.51 -1.37 1.78
CA THR A 131 -9.37 -0.67 0.82
C THR A 131 -10.00 0.62 1.31
N ALA A 132 -9.86 0.99 2.59
CA ALA A 132 -10.67 2.04 3.24
C ALA A 132 -10.72 3.38 2.49
N ASN A 133 -9.66 3.77 1.80
CA ASN A 133 -9.57 5.02 1.05
C ASN A 133 -9.58 4.82 -0.48
N ALA A 134 -9.95 3.65 -0.99
CA ALA A 134 -9.86 3.33 -2.42
C ALA A 134 -10.66 4.28 -3.30
N ASN A 135 -11.82 4.73 -2.84
CA ASN A 135 -12.66 5.69 -3.54
C ASN A 135 -12.00 7.05 -3.79
N LEU A 136 -11.01 7.45 -2.98
CA LEU A 136 -10.27 8.69 -3.18
C LEU A 136 -9.39 8.62 -4.44
N PHE A 137 -8.95 7.42 -4.82
CA PHE A 137 -8.07 7.15 -5.96
C PHE A 137 -8.83 6.64 -7.20
N ALA A 138 -10.15 6.81 -7.26
CA ALA A 138 -10.95 6.37 -8.41
C ALA A 138 -10.59 7.08 -9.73
N GLY A 139 -9.85 8.19 -9.68
CA GLY A 139 -9.28 8.88 -10.84
C GLY A 139 -8.01 8.23 -11.40
N SER A 140 -7.32 7.40 -10.63
CA SER A 140 -6.13 6.66 -11.03
C SER A 140 -6.50 5.47 -11.93
N THR A 141 -5.53 4.94 -12.68
CA THR A 141 -5.73 3.64 -13.37
C THR A 141 -5.60 2.51 -12.35
N TRP A 142 -6.69 1.82 -12.07
CA TRP A 142 -6.69 0.70 -11.11
C TRP A 142 -6.17 -0.58 -11.76
N ILE A 143 -5.19 -1.25 -11.12
CA ILE A 143 -4.63 -2.52 -11.56
C ILE A 143 -5.15 -3.62 -10.65
N VAL A 144 -5.85 -4.59 -11.20
CA VAL A 144 -6.57 -5.63 -10.42
C VAL A 144 -6.62 -6.96 -11.18
N GLN A 145 -6.55 -8.07 -10.45
CA GLN A 145 -6.85 -9.39 -11.02
C GLN A 145 -8.36 -9.52 -11.30
N GLN A 146 -8.74 -10.18 -12.39
CA GLN A 146 -10.15 -10.37 -12.74
C GLN A 146 -10.92 -11.09 -11.63
N ALA A 147 -10.31 -12.10 -11.00
CA ALA A 147 -10.94 -12.84 -9.91
C ALA A 147 -11.21 -11.97 -8.68
N GLU A 148 -10.34 -10.99 -8.40
CA GLU A 148 -10.55 -10.02 -7.33
C GLU A 148 -11.67 -9.04 -7.67
N TYR A 149 -11.67 -8.50 -8.90
CA TYR A 149 -12.75 -7.65 -9.38
C TYR A 149 -14.12 -8.36 -9.27
N ASP A 150 -14.18 -9.64 -9.66
CA ASP A 150 -15.40 -10.42 -9.60
C ASP A 150 -15.82 -10.70 -8.14
N ALA A 151 -14.86 -10.86 -7.22
CA ALA A 151 -15.14 -10.95 -5.78
C ALA A 151 -15.65 -9.63 -5.20
N MET A 152 -15.11 -8.48 -5.66
CA MET A 152 -15.52 -7.15 -5.19
C MET A 152 -16.90 -6.75 -5.68
N PHE A 153 -17.25 -7.03 -6.94
CA PHE A 153 -18.44 -6.50 -7.61
C PHE A 153 -19.42 -7.55 -8.10
N GLY A 154 -19.07 -8.82 -8.00
CA GLY A 154 -19.95 -9.93 -8.35
C GLY A 154 -21.06 -10.17 -7.32
N ALA A 155 -21.99 -11.07 -7.67
CA ALA A 155 -23.14 -11.39 -6.84
C ALA A 155 -22.80 -12.26 -5.61
N ARG A 156 -21.65 -12.92 -5.60
CA ARG A 156 -21.22 -13.76 -4.47
C ARG A 156 -20.79 -12.86 -3.31
N GLU A 157 -21.34 -13.10 -2.13
CA GLU A 157 -20.91 -12.44 -0.91
C GLU A 157 -19.63 -13.07 -0.37
N PHE A 158 -18.69 -12.22 0.05
CA PHE A 158 -17.45 -12.60 0.72
C PHE A 158 -17.35 -11.88 2.06
N ALA A 159 -16.73 -12.52 3.04
CA ALA A 159 -16.47 -11.92 4.35
C ALA A 159 -15.41 -10.82 4.27
N ILE A 160 -15.33 -9.98 5.31
CA ILE A 160 -14.29 -8.94 5.50
C ILE A 160 -14.29 -7.88 4.37
N ARG A 161 -15.42 -7.70 3.70
CA ARG A 161 -15.60 -6.79 2.58
C ARG A 161 -16.39 -5.56 3.01
N ASP A 162 -15.89 -4.37 2.71
CA ASP A 162 -16.63 -3.12 2.77
C ASP A 162 -16.74 -2.48 1.39
N SER A 163 -17.82 -2.80 0.68
CA SER A 163 -18.02 -2.30 -0.69
C SER A 163 -18.17 -0.78 -0.76
N SER A 164 -18.54 -0.10 0.33
CA SER A 164 -18.67 1.36 0.35
C SER A 164 -17.32 2.09 0.23
N SER A 165 -16.22 1.41 0.56
CA SER A 165 -14.86 1.96 0.48
C SER A 165 -14.30 2.01 -0.95
N TYR A 166 -14.84 1.19 -1.88
CA TYR A 166 -14.33 1.02 -3.24
C TYR A 166 -15.40 1.00 -4.34
N ASP A 167 -16.65 1.34 -4.04
CA ASP A 167 -17.76 1.29 -5.01
C ASP A 167 -17.52 2.12 -6.26
N LYS A 168 -16.79 3.27 -6.16
CA LYS A 168 -16.41 4.12 -7.30
C LYS A 168 -15.42 3.44 -8.24
N LEU A 169 -14.68 2.42 -7.79
CA LEU A 169 -13.73 1.71 -8.65
C LEU A 169 -14.42 0.85 -9.71
N LYS A 170 -15.70 0.55 -9.54
CA LYS A 170 -16.49 -0.22 -10.52
C LYS A 170 -16.41 0.37 -11.92
N ASP A 171 -16.47 1.69 -12.01
CA ASP A 171 -16.47 2.44 -13.28
C ASP A 171 -15.13 3.14 -13.58
N SER A 172 -14.10 2.92 -12.73
CA SER A 172 -12.78 3.51 -12.91
C SER A 172 -12.06 2.90 -14.12
N LYS A 173 -11.15 3.70 -14.70
CA LYS A 173 -10.18 3.17 -15.67
C LYS A 173 -9.36 2.08 -14.99
N ARG A 174 -9.26 0.90 -15.63
CA ARG A 174 -8.54 -0.22 -15.02
C ARG A 174 -7.74 -1.03 -16.02
N ILE A 175 -6.70 -1.69 -15.51
CA ILE A 175 -5.96 -2.78 -16.14
C ILE A 175 -6.39 -4.06 -15.43
N THR A 176 -7.13 -4.90 -16.11
CA THR A 176 -7.61 -6.17 -15.55
C THR A 176 -6.67 -7.28 -15.96
N LEU A 177 -6.11 -7.96 -14.96
CA LEU A 177 -5.18 -9.07 -15.15
C LEU A 177 -5.94 -10.41 -15.02
N LYS A 178 -5.48 -11.42 -15.74
CA LYS A 178 -6.11 -12.75 -15.72
C LYS A 178 -5.11 -13.78 -15.19
N ASP A 179 -4.98 -13.83 -13.87
CA ASP A 179 -4.00 -14.66 -13.16
C ASP A 179 -2.58 -14.49 -13.74
N ALA A 180 -2.18 -13.24 -13.89
CA ALA A 180 -0.92 -12.86 -14.54
C ALA A 180 -0.17 -11.77 -13.77
N ASP A 181 1.15 -11.80 -13.85
CA ASP A 181 2.02 -10.73 -13.39
C ASP A 181 1.89 -9.51 -14.33
N HIS A 182 2.16 -8.31 -13.79
CA HIS A 182 2.13 -7.07 -14.56
C HIS A 182 3.27 -6.12 -14.19
N ASP A 183 4.08 -5.76 -15.17
CA ASP A 183 5.11 -4.72 -15.02
C ASP A 183 4.47 -3.33 -15.19
N VAL A 184 4.31 -2.64 -14.06
CA VAL A 184 3.56 -1.37 -13.98
C VAL A 184 4.14 -0.29 -14.88
N PHE A 185 5.48 -0.20 -14.96
CA PHE A 185 6.18 0.84 -15.72
C PHE A 185 6.94 0.31 -16.94
N GLY A 186 6.89 -1.01 -17.21
CA GLY A 186 7.49 -1.64 -18.38
C GLY A 186 9.03 -1.67 -18.36
N ASP A 187 9.67 -1.70 -17.19
CA ASP A 187 11.13 -1.78 -17.06
C ASP A 187 11.58 -2.82 -16.00
N GLY A 188 10.65 -3.61 -15.48
CA GLY A 188 10.91 -4.69 -14.54
C GLY A 188 11.23 -4.25 -13.11
N THR A 189 11.10 -2.96 -12.80
CA THR A 189 11.45 -2.44 -11.47
C THR A 189 10.28 -2.45 -10.49
N VAL A 190 9.04 -2.43 -10.98
CA VAL A 190 7.80 -2.45 -10.19
C VAL A 190 6.84 -3.43 -10.84
N VAL A 191 6.68 -4.60 -10.23
CA VAL A 191 5.90 -5.70 -10.82
C VAL A 191 4.85 -6.19 -9.85
N ILE A 192 3.58 -6.12 -10.25
CA ILE A 192 2.48 -6.79 -9.56
C ILE A 192 2.55 -8.28 -9.89
N LYS A 193 2.52 -9.11 -8.86
CA LYS A 193 2.59 -10.56 -8.95
C LYS A 193 1.24 -11.17 -8.57
N THR A 194 0.71 -12.08 -9.39
CA THR A 194 -0.47 -12.85 -9.00
C THR A 194 -0.16 -13.77 -7.82
N ALA A 195 -1.05 -13.82 -6.84
CA ALA A 195 -0.85 -14.57 -5.60
C ALA A 195 -2.18 -15.08 -5.00
N PRO A 196 -3.05 -15.75 -5.76
CA PRO A 196 -4.38 -16.14 -5.30
C PRO A 196 -4.31 -17.13 -4.14
N GLY A 197 -5.35 -17.11 -3.29
CA GLY A 197 -5.53 -18.05 -2.17
C GLY A 197 -6.16 -17.38 -0.96
N HIS A 198 -5.54 -16.39 -0.38
CA HIS A 198 -6.12 -15.56 0.69
C HIS A 198 -7.43 -14.91 0.23
N THR A 199 -7.41 -14.29 -0.93
CA THR A 199 -8.61 -13.93 -1.70
C THR A 199 -8.50 -14.53 -3.11
N PRO A 200 -9.60 -14.55 -3.91
CA PRO A 200 -9.58 -15.13 -5.25
C PRO A 200 -8.55 -14.54 -6.20
N GLY A 201 -8.28 -13.26 -6.08
CA GLY A 201 -7.35 -12.54 -6.95
C GLY A 201 -6.30 -11.75 -6.17
N HIS A 202 -5.95 -12.22 -4.97
CA HIS A 202 -4.87 -11.62 -4.17
C HIS A 202 -3.60 -11.44 -5.01
N GLN A 203 -2.88 -10.35 -4.79
CA GLN A 203 -1.66 -10.02 -5.50
C GLN A 203 -0.60 -9.44 -4.56
N MET A 204 0.65 -9.47 -4.99
CA MET A 204 1.82 -8.98 -4.27
C MET A 204 2.54 -7.92 -5.10
N LEU A 205 3.36 -7.07 -4.49
CA LEU A 205 4.16 -6.06 -5.19
C LEU A 205 5.64 -6.36 -5.06
N PHE A 206 6.29 -6.65 -6.18
CA PHE A 206 7.73 -6.83 -6.27
C PHE A 206 8.40 -5.54 -6.76
N LEU A 207 9.46 -5.13 -6.04
CA LEU A 207 10.23 -3.92 -6.31
C LEU A 207 11.71 -4.28 -6.50
N ARG A 208 12.36 -3.67 -7.50
CA ARG A 208 13.82 -3.63 -7.63
C ARG A 208 14.32 -2.26 -7.24
N LEU A 209 14.63 -2.09 -5.96
CA LEU A 209 15.15 -0.87 -5.39
C LEU A 209 16.68 -0.85 -5.61
N LYS A 210 17.22 0.31 -6.01
CA LYS A 210 18.61 0.40 -6.46
C LYS A 210 19.61 0.16 -5.33
N ASN A 211 19.37 0.78 -4.17
CA ASN A 211 20.31 0.72 -3.04
C ASN A 211 19.88 -0.34 -2.00
N PHE A 212 18.59 -0.57 -1.86
CA PHE A 212 18.06 -1.57 -0.92
C PHE A 212 18.11 -2.99 -1.50
N GLY A 213 17.93 -3.13 -2.81
CA GLY A 213 17.85 -4.41 -3.49
C GLY A 213 16.42 -4.86 -3.80
N PRO A 214 16.22 -6.13 -4.19
CA PRO A 214 14.91 -6.65 -4.51
C PRO A 214 14.08 -6.86 -3.24
N LEU A 215 12.81 -6.41 -3.30
CA LEU A 215 11.85 -6.44 -2.20
C LEU A 215 10.51 -7.00 -2.70
N LEU A 216 9.84 -7.80 -1.90
CA LEU A 216 8.47 -8.26 -2.09
C LEU A 216 7.60 -7.77 -0.94
N LEU A 217 6.59 -6.96 -1.24
CA LEU A 217 5.46 -6.67 -0.36
C LEU A 217 4.40 -7.72 -0.65
N GLU A 218 4.14 -8.60 0.30
CA GLU A 218 3.44 -9.84 0.03
C GLU A 218 1.92 -9.78 0.31
N GLY A 219 1.43 -8.61 0.75
CA GLY A 219 0.02 -8.43 1.17
C GLY A 219 -0.28 -9.31 2.37
N ASP A 220 -1.25 -10.22 2.20
CA ASP A 220 -1.71 -11.14 3.23
C ASP A 220 -1.46 -12.61 2.88
N LEU A 221 -0.36 -12.87 2.16
CA LEU A 221 0.08 -14.25 1.97
C LEU A 221 0.46 -14.90 3.31
N TYR A 222 0.96 -14.07 4.24
CA TYR A 222 1.19 -14.35 5.66
C TYR A 222 0.79 -13.12 6.49
N HIS A 223 0.14 -13.31 7.63
CA HIS A 223 -0.16 -12.21 8.57
C HIS A 223 0.88 -12.15 9.69
N LEU A 224 1.38 -13.31 10.10
CA LEU A 224 2.36 -13.48 11.15
C LEU A 224 3.56 -14.29 10.66
N PRO A 225 4.80 -13.99 11.12
CA PRO A 225 5.99 -14.79 10.78
C PRO A 225 5.83 -16.28 11.10
N GLU A 226 5.05 -16.61 12.12
CA GLU A 226 4.79 -17.98 12.56
C GLU A 226 3.96 -18.78 11.57
N GLU A 227 3.08 -18.13 10.79
CA GLU A 227 2.39 -18.80 9.70
C GLU A 227 3.36 -19.37 8.67
N ARG A 228 4.43 -18.60 8.35
CA ARG A 228 5.47 -19.03 7.42
C ARG A 228 6.31 -20.16 7.99
N THR A 229 6.74 -20.05 9.25
CA THR A 229 7.65 -21.03 9.88
C THR A 229 6.97 -22.34 10.24
N LEU A 230 5.68 -22.29 10.59
CA LEU A 230 4.87 -23.46 10.99
C LEU A 230 3.94 -23.98 9.90
N ASP A 231 3.98 -23.38 8.70
CA ASP A 231 3.09 -23.67 7.56
C ASP A 231 1.60 -23.64 7.96
N ARG A 232 1.21 -22.60 8.68
CA ARG A 232 -0.18 -22.35 9.07
C ARG A 232 -0.88 -21.48 8.03
N VAL A 233 -2.17 -21.72 7.80
CA VAL A 233 -3.01 -20.98 6.87
C VAL A 233 -4.21 -20.44 7.64
N PRO A 234 -4.59 -19.18 7.44
CA PRO A 234 -5.79 -18.62 8.04
C PRO A 234 -7.04 -19.44 7.75
N THR A 235 -7.92 -19.50 8.76
CA THR A 235 -9.19 -20.26 8.64
C THR A 235 -10.21 -19.57 7.73
N PHE A 236 -9.99 -18.29 7.44
CA PHE A 236 -10.84 -17.45 6.60
C PHE A 236 -10.30 -17.24 5.17
N ASP A 237 -9.16 -17.85 4.81
CA ASP A 237 -8.67 -17.84 3.43
C ASP A 237 -9.72 -18.37 2.46
N PHE A 238 -9.82 -17.75 1.29
CA PHE A 238 -10.72 -18.20 0.23
C PHE A 238 -10.48 -19.66 -0.15
N ASP A 239 -9.21 -20.06 -0.28
CA ASP A 239 -8.82 -21.44 -0.58
C ASP A 239 -7.43 -21.73 0.01
N ALA A 240 -7.39 -22.50 1.09
CA ALA A 240 -6.16 -22.86 1.80
C ALA A 240 -5.17 -23.67 0.93
N ALA A 241 -5.66 -24.50 0.00
CA ALA A 241 -4.78 -25.25 -0.90
C ALA A 241 -4.13 -24.33 -1.93
N MET A 242 -4.88 -23.35 -2.43
CA MET A 242 -4.38 -22.31 -3.33
C MET A 242 -3.35 -21.41 -2.63
N THR A 243 -3.61 -21.01 -1.37
CA THR A 243 -2.64 -20.25 -0.55
C THR A 243 -1.33 -21.02 -0.41
N ARG A 244 -1.37 -22.31 -0.06
CA ARG A 244 -0.16 -23.13 0.04
C ARG A 244 0.59 -23.23 -1.29
N ALA A 245 -0.12 -23.41 -2.40
CA ALA A 245 0.50 -23.45 -3.73
C ALA A 245 1.15 -22.10 -4.09
N THR A 246 0.53 -20.99 -3.74
CA THR A 246 1.07 -19.65 -3.91
C THR A 246 2.31 -19.44 -3.03
N ARG A 247 2.29 -19.86 -1.77
CA ARG A 247 3.44 -19.81 -0.86
C ARG A 247 4.65 -20.57 -1.44
N VAL A 248 4.44 -21.78 -1.97
CA VAL A 248 5.52 -22.57 -2.63
C VAL A 248 6.13 -21.80 -3.81
N LYS A 249 5.30 -21.21 -4.67
CA LYS A 249 5.78 -20.39 -5.80
C LYS A 249 6.54 -19.14 -5.31
N THR A 250 6.05 -18.50 -4.27
CA THR A 250 6.65 -17.30 -3.67
C THR A 250 8.02 -17.63 -3.06
N GLU A 251 8.16 -18.69 -2.29
CA GLU A 251 9.44 -19.12 -1.72
C GLU A 251 10.48 -19.44 -2.82
N ALA A 252 10.05 -20.10 -3.89
CA ALA A 252 10.91 -20.34 -5.05
C ALA A 252 11.33 -19.03 -5.74
N PHE A 253 10.43 -18.04 -5.84
CA PHE A 253 10.70 -16.74 -6.38
C PHE A 253 11.69 -15.96 -5.51
N LEU A 254 11.50 -15.94 -4.18
CA LEU A 254 12.43 -15.30 -3.23
C LEU A 254 13.83 -15.90 -3.35
N LYS A 255 13.94 -17.23 -3.38
CA LYS A 255 15.21 -17.93 -3.58
C LYS A 255 15.88 -17.55 -4.90
N LYS A 256 15.11 -17.46 -5.98
CA LYS A 256 15.62 -17.13 -7.32
C LYS A 256 16.10 -15.69 -7.42
N THR A 257 15.43 -14.75 -6.78
CA THR A 257 15.67 -13.31 -6.93
C THR A 257 16.56 -12.73 -5.84
N GLY A 258 16.70 -13.42 -4.69
CA GLY A 258 17.30 -12.88 -3.47
C GLY A 258 16.47 -11.78 -2.82
N ALA A 259 15.18 -11.69 -3.16
CA ALA A 259 14.31 -10.64 -2.62
C ALA A 259 14.08 -10.84 -1.12
N GLN A 260 14.16 -9.73 -0.38
CA GLN A 260 13.58 -9.68 0.97
C GLN A 260 12.05 -9.68 0.85
N MET A 261 11.36 -10.34 1.77
CA MET A 261 9.91 -10.30 1.85
C MET A 261 9.51 -9.59 3.15
N TRP A 262 8.64 -8.60 3.03
CA TRP A 262 8.04 -7.96 4.21
C TRP A 262 6.64 -8.51 4.42
N ILE A 263 6.40 -9.07 5.61
CA ILE A 263 5.07 -9.43 6.10
C ILE A 263 4.40 -8.12 6.50
N GLN A 264 3.30 -7.80 5.82
CA GLN A 264 2.70 -6.47 5.89
C GLN A 264 2.21 -6.14 7.30
N HIS A 265 1.65 -7.12 7.98
CA HIS A 265 1.02 -6.96 9.29
C HIS A 265 1.96 -7.18 10.48
N ASP A 266 3.25 -7.39 10.28
CA ASP A 266 4.22 -7.68 11.35
C ASP A 266 4.72 -6.41 12.08
N PRO A 267 4.25 -6.11 13.33
CA PRO A 267 4.66 -4.91 14.05
C PRO A 267 6.16 -4.82 14.33
N PRO A 268 6.86 -5.91 14.76
CA PRO A 268 8.31 -5.87 14.99
C PRO A 268 9.12 -5.47 13.76
N THR A 269 8.81 -6.03 12.59
CA THR A 269 9.48 -5.65 11.33
C THR A 269 9.12 -4.21 10.97
N ASN A 270 7.85 -3.85 10.99
CA ASN A 270 7.38 -2.52 10.61
C ASN A 270 8.01 -1.41 11.47
N ALA A 271 8.22 -1.65 12.77
CA ALA A 271 8.83 -0.68 13.69
C ALA A 271 10.28 -0.32 13.31
N GLN A 272 10.99 -1.22 12.60
CA GLN A 272 12.37 -1.01 12.18
C GLN A 272 12.48 -0.34 10.80
N LEU A 273 11.37 -0.24 10.06
CA LEU A 273 11.37 0.33 8.73
C LEU A 273 11.36 1.86 8.78
N LYS A 274 12.07 2.48 7.82
CA LYS A 274 11.97 3.91 7.56
C LYS A 274 10.54 4.26 7.18
N LYS A 275 10.02 5.34 7.74
CA LYS A 275 8.70 5.88 7.41
C LYS A 275 8.86 7.19 6.63
N ALA A 276 7.83 7.56 5.86
CA ALA A 276 7.77 8.86 5.22
C ALA A 276 8.09 9.99 6.24
N PRO A 277 8.92 10.99 5.86
CA PRO A 277 9.38 11.33 4.50
C PRO A 277 10.61 10.54 4.00
N ASP A 278 11.23 9.68 4.82
CA ASP A 278 12.30 8.81 4.39
C ASP A 278 11.78 7.72 3.43
N TYR A 279 12.66 7.20 2.59
CA TYR A 279 12.30 6.20 1.56
C TYR A 279 13.37 5.12 1.41
N TYR A 280 13.00 4.08 0.69
CA TYR A 280 13.89 3.06 0.13
C TYR A 280 14.02 3.26 -1.39
N ASP A 281 15.23 3.13 -1.93
CA ASP A 281 15.53 3.25 -3.36
C ASP A 281 16.59 2.23 -3.84
#